data_da417e13f68550864e3744441a497133
#
_entry.id   da417e13f68550864e3744441a497133
#
_cell.length_a   1.000
_cell.length_b   1.000
_cell.length_c   1.000
_cell.angle_alpha   90.00
_cell.angle_beta   90.00
_cell.angle_gamma   90.00
#
_symmetry.space_group_name_H-M   'P 1'
#
loop_
_entity.id
_entity.type
_entity.pdbx_description
1 polymer ?
#
loop_
_entity_poly.entity_id
_entity_poly.type
_entity_poly.pdbx_seq_one_letter_code
_entity_poly.pdbx_strand_id
1 'polypeptide(L)'
;VVFVALGLAFFAGSGRSQDAAALKKYALPESEEGLPGAGALRRYEGYVTRWPEFRAKWATQVEADQKAVVFLGDSITQGWGTSLTKRFPEMKSANRGIGGDTTRGMLIRLQEDVLALNPAAIVLLMGTNDIEVGIEPEVAADNFKLILAAIKAHDPHVPVVLSLVFPSATEKSRPTEKITALNELYTATVKGDPQVTVVDTWTLFAAATGDADPQWFGDMLHLNPAGYDRWAAALRPVFATLGFVETAPDDFTLEEGFTSLFNGKDLSGWGYRPTPPRKPSKNPNPNPNPDAPVFVEIADNVNFDGKAVSDDGRYAAIHGRLVVKTPAEGRRIQQLWTTEEFGSDFILKLEFRATPNADSGVFIRQPQLQCRDFPLAGPYKDLKNYKAQDWNELVVTVTGGKARATCNGEV
;
A
#
# COMPACT_ATOMS: atom_id res chain seq x y z
N VAL A 1 21.40 -13.31 -72.08
CA VAL A 1 21.17 -12.32 -71.00
C VAL A 1 19.74 -12.47 -70.61
N VAL A 2 19.48 -13.09 -69.45
CA VAL A 2 18.13 -13.26 -68.84
C VAL A 2 18.00 -12.23 -67.73
N PHE A 3 17.03 -11.31 -67.84
CA PHE A 3 16.67 -10.42 -66.79
C PHE A 3 15.61 -11.09 -65.89
N VAL A 4 15.95 -11.33 -64.63
CA VAL A 4 15.00 -11.71 -63.56
C VAL A 4 14.55 -10.44 -62.86
N ALA A 5 13.28 -10.06 -63.03
CA ALA A 5 12.65 -8.98 -62.28
C ALA A 5 12.21 -9.53 -60.90
N LEU A 6 12.87 -9.11 -59.84
CA LEU A 6 12.41 -9.31 -58.45
C LEU A 6 11.30 -8.33 -58.17
N GLY A 7 10.06 -8.82 -58.04
CA GLY A 7 8.95 -8.05 -57.50
C GLY A 7 9.08 -7.87 -56.00
N LEU A 8 9.36 -6.65 -55.54
CA LEU A 8 9.23 -6.23 -54.13
C LEU A 8 7.75 -6.00 -53.85
N ALA A 9 7.11 -6.98 -53.18
CA ALA A 9 5.79 -6.77 -52.62
C ALA A 9 5.94 -5.97 -51.29
N PHE A 10 5.49 -4.73 -51.30
CA PHE A 10 5.37 -3.92 -50.09
C PHE A 10 4.22 -4.43 -49.22
N PHE A 11 4.50 -5.17 -48.16
CA PHE A 11 3.58 -5.41 -47.06
C PHE A 11 3.62 -4.22 -46.11
N ALA A 12 3.00 -3.09 -46.42
CA ALA A 12 2.97 -1.90 -45.59
C ALA A 12 1.55 -1.47 -45.17
N GLY A 13 0.54 -2.35 -45.36
CA GLY A 13 -0.86 -1.94 -45.19
C GLY A 13 -1.58 -2.40 -43.90
N SER A 14 -1.15 -3.52 -43.30
CA SER A 14 -1.92 -4.12 -42.19
C SER A 14 -1.58 -3.54 -40.80
N GLY A 15 -0.35 -3.15 -40.53
CA GLY A 15 0.06 -2.60 -39.23
C GLY A 15 -0.59 -1.23 -38.94
N ARG A 16 -0.55 -0.31 -39.90
CA ARG A 16 -1.13 1.05 -39.72
C ARG A 16 -2.63 1.06 -39.50
N SER A 17 -3.38 0.14 -40.09
CA SER A 17 -4.85 0.07 -39.90
C SER A 17 -5.23 -0.53 -38.56
N GLN A 18 -4.46 -1.49 -38.03
CA GLN A 18 -4.65 -2.07 -36.69
C GLN A 18 -4.30 -1.06 -35.60
N ASP A 19 -3.23 -0.30 -35.77
CA ASP A 19 -2.86 0.76 -34.84
C ASP A 19 -3.93 1.86 -34.75
N ALA A 20 -4.48 2.30 -35.89
CA ALA A 20 -5.54 3.30 -35.93
C ALA A 20 -6.85 2.82 -35.29
N ALA A 21 -7.23 1.56 -35.45
CA ALA A 21 -8.40 0.97 -34.80
C ALA A 21 -8.22 0.86 -33.29
N ALA A 22 -7.03 0.47 -32.81
CA ALA A 22 -6.70 0.41 -31.41
C ALA A 22 -6.73 1.80 -30.76
N LEU A 23 -6.12 2.81 -31.41
CA LEU A 23 -6.15 4.19 -30.93
C LEU A 23 -7.57 4.73 -30.83
N LYS A 24 -8.44 4.43 -31.80
CA LYS A 24 -9.85 4.82 -31.76
C LYS A 24 -10.61 4.12 -30.62
N LYS A 25 -10.35 2.84 -30.39
CA LYS A 25 -10.97 2.07 -29.30
C LYS A 25 -10.67 2.69 -27.93
N TYR A 26 -9.44 3.13 -27.72
CA TYR A 26 -8.97 3.67 -26.45
C TYR A 26 -8.99 5.20 -26.40
N ALA A 27 -9.59 5.87 -27.37
CA ALA A 27 -9.73 7.33 -27.37
C ALA A 27 -10.47 7.83 -26.13
N LEU A 28 -10.19 9.06 -25.74
CA LEU A 28 -11.00 9.73 -24.72
C LEU A 28 -12.45 9.81 -25.19
N PRO A 29 -13.41 9.53 -24.31
CA PRO A 29 -14.83 9.70 -24.64
C PRO A 29 -15.13 11.12 -25.10
N GLU A 30 -15.87 11.27 -26.20
CA GLU A 30 -16.27 12.56 -26.74
C GLU A 30 -17.27 13.29 -25.82
N SER A 31 -18.17 12.52 -25.20
CA SER A 31 -19.13 13.00 -24.19
C SER A 31 -18.74 12.49 -22.80
N GLU A 32 -18.99 13.29 -21.80
CA GLU A 32 -18.82 12.92 -20.39
C GLU A 32 -20.11 12.39 -19.75
N GLU A 33 -21.22 12.42 -20.49
CA GLU A 33 -22.53 11.93 -20.04
C GLU A 33 -22.47 10.42 -19.79
N GLY A 34 -22.93 10.01 -18.61
CA GLY A 34 -22.95 8.58 -18.22
C GLY A 34 -21.58 8.02 -17.78
N LEU A 35 -20.49 8.79 -17.86
CA LEU A 35 -19.21 8.34 -17.33
C LEU A 35 -19.18 8.39 -15.79
N PRO A 36 -18.49 7.44 -15.15
CA PRO A 36 -18.39 7.42 -13.70
C PRO A 36 -17.57 8.61 -13.16
N GLY A 37 -17.84 8.96 -11.91
CA GLY A 37 -17.14 10.02 -11.19
C GLY A 37 -17.54 11.43 -11.62
N ALA A 38 -16.88 12.41 -11.05
CA ALA A 38 -17.13 13.84 -11.27
C ALA A 38 -15.81 14.60 -11.51
N GLY A 39 -15.95 15.85 -11.96
CA GLY A 39 -14.81 16.68 -12.34
C GLY A 39 -14.48 16.56 -13.83
N ALA A 40 -13.73 17.53 -14.36
CA ALA A 40 -13.39 17.61 -15.77
C ALA A 40 -12.35 16.58 -16.20
N LEU A 41 -12.56 15.98 -17.37
CA LEU A 41 -11.50 15.23 -18.05
C LEU A 41 -10.55 16.21 -18.74
N ARG A 42 -9.27 15.90 -18.65
CA ARG A 42 -8.23 16.68 -19.35
C ARG A 42 -8.40 16.49 -20.86
N ARG A 43 -8.31 17.62 -21.62
CA ARG A 43 -8.49 17.61 -23.08
C ARG A 43 -7.45 18.45 -23.82
N TYR A 44 -6.32 18.79 -23.21
CA TYR A 44 -5.24 19.44 -23.95
C TYR A 44 -4.58 18.43 -24.91
N GLU A 45 -4.07 18.92 -26.04
CA GLU A 45 -3.55 18.11 -27.15
C GLU A 45 -2.64 16.97 -26.72
N GLY A 46 -1.65 17.24 -25.88
CA GLY A 46 -0.70 16.24 -25.41
C GLY A 46 -1.34 15.13 -24.56
N TYR A 47 -2.44 15.39 -23.86
CA TYR A 47 -3.17 14.37 -23.10
C TYR A 47 -4.07 13.53 -24.00
N VAL A 48 -4.80 14.18 -24.91
CA VAL A 48 -5.69 13.51 -25.88
C VAL A 48 -4.89 12.55 -26.77
N THR A 49 -3.64 12.89 -27.11
CA THR A 49 -2.75 12.02 -27.89
C THR A 49 -2.21 10.87 -27.06
N ARG A 50 -1.65 11.15 -25.87
CA ARG A 50 -1.02 10.13 -25.04
C ARG A 50 -1.98 9.10 -24.46
N TRP A 51 -3.18 9.51 -24.11
CA TRP A 51 -4.19 8.64 -23.51
C TRP A 51 -4.43 7.36 -24.34
N PRO A 52 -4.85 7.43 -25.62
CA PRO A 52 -5.05 6.23 -26.41
C PRO A 52 -3.75 5.50 -26.75
N GLU A 53 -2.64 6.19 -26.93
CA GLU A 53 -1.35 5.56 -27.26
C GLU A 53 -0.88 4.63 -26.13
N PHE A 54 -0.90 5.10 -24.90
CA PHE A 54 -0.51 4.26 -23.75
C PHE A 54 -1.48 3.10 -23.58
N ARG A 55 -2.77 3.32 -23.63
CA ARG A 55 -3.79 2.29 -23.43
C ARG A 55 -3.77 1.25 -24.55
N ALA A 56 -3.64 1.65 -25.79
CA ALA A 56 -3.48 0.72 -26.91
C ALA A 56 -2.20 -0.15 -26.76
N LYS A 57 -1.09 0.45 -26.34
CA LYS A 57 0.14 -0.28 -26.02
C LYS A 57 -0.09 -1.28 -24.90
N TRP A 58 -0.69 -0.88 -23.78
CA TRP A 58 -0.92 -1.76 -22.64
C TRP A 58 -1.88 -2.90 -22.96
N ALA A 59 -2.85 -2.67 -23.84
CA ALA A 59 -3.76 -3.71 -24.31
C ALA A 59 -3.04 -4.89 -24.95
N THR A 60 -1.86 -4.68 -25.56
CA THR A 60 -1.03 -5.77 -26.11
C THR A 60 -0.20 -6.47 -25.03
N GLN A 61 -0.16 -5.95 -23.81
CA GLN A 61 0.64 -6.45 -22.70
C GLN A 61 -0.18 -7.13 -21.60
N VAL A 62 -1.51 -7.18 -21.74
CA VAL A 62 -2.41 -7.69 -20.69
C VAL A 62 -2.03 -9.10 -20.21
N GLU A 63 -1.69 -10.01 -21.11
CA GLU A 63 -1.28 -11.37 -20.75
C GLU A 63 0.08 -11.38 -20.03
N ALA A 64 1.04 -10.62 -20.54
CA ALA A 64 2.37 -10.49 -19.94
C ALA A 64 2.32 -9.86 -18.54
N ASP A 65 1.40 -8.92 -18.32
CA ASP A 65 1.28 -8.17 -17.07
C ASP A 65 0.31 -8.81 -16.07
N GLN A 66 -0.27 -9.99 -16.34
CA GLN A 66 -1.11 -10.71 -15.37
C GLN A 66 -0.37 -10.90 -14.04
N LYS A 67 -1.08 -10.65 -12.92
CA LYS A 67 -0.53 -10.78 -11.56
C LYS A 67 0.65 -9.85 -11.24
N ALA A 68 0.79 -8.75 -11.98
CA ALA A 68 1.78 -7.73 -11.64
C ALA A 68 1.32 -6.88 -10.45
N VAL A 69 2.27 -6.25 -9.76
CA VAL A 69 2.01 -5.08 -8.92
C VAL A 69 1.81 -3.89 -9.86
N VAL A 70 0.59 -3.37 -9.91
CA VAL A 70 0.19 -2.33 -10.87
C VAL A 70 0.29 -0.95 -10.25
N PHE A 71 1.05 -0.06 -10.86
CA PHE A 71 1.20 1.33 -10.45
C PHE A 71 0.25 2.20 -11.27
N LEU A 72 -0.88 2.60 -10.69
CA LEU A 72 -1.86 3.49 -11.29
C LEU A 72 -1.61 4.93 -10.85
N GLY A 73 -1.50 5.86 -11.80
CA GLY A 73 -1.27 7.26 -11.48
C GLY A 73 -1.11 8.15 -12.70
N ASP A 74 -0.54 9.31 -12.46
CA ASP A 74 -0.32 10.40 -13.42
C ASP A 74 1.13 10.45 -13.97
N SER A 75 1.64 11.66 -14.26
CA SER A 75 3.01 11.88 -14.76
C SER A 75 4.09 11.44 -13.78
N ILE A 76 3.84 11.53 -12.47
CA ILE A 76 4.82 11.12 -11.46
C ILE A 76 4.93 9.59 -11.49
N THR A 77 3.82 8.88 -11.59
CA THR A 77 3.82 7.42 -11.77
C THR A 77 4.41 7.04 -13.14
N GLN A 78 4.04 7.72 -14.22
CA GLN A 78 4.62 7.50 -15.55
C GLN A 78 6.16 7.65 -15.51
N GLY A 79 6.65 8.62 -14.78
CA GLY A 79 8.07 8.97 -14.67
C GLY A 79 8.96 7.88 -14.06
N TRP A 80 8.41 6.87 -13.40
CA TRP A 80 9.19 5.68 -13.08
C TRP A 80 9.86 5.08 -14.33
N GLY A 81 9.18 5.08 -15.48
CA GLY A 81 9.69 4.51 -16.71
C GLY A 81 10.30 3.13 -16.51
N THR A 82 11.47 2.89 -17.10
CA THR A 82 12.25 1.65 -16.91
C THR A 82 12.94 1.55 -15.56
N SER A 83 12.94 2.63 -14.76
CA SER A 83 13.58 2.63 -13.45
C SER A 83 12.77 1.87 -12.40
N LEU A 84 11.48 1.64 -12.63
CA LEU A 84 10.62 0.85 -11.76
C LEU A 84 11.15 -0.57 -11.60
N THR A 85 11.35 -1.28 -12.71
CA THR A 85 11.89 -2.65 -12.70
C THR A 85 13.34 -2.73 -12.22
N LYS A 86 14.11 -1.65 -12.36
CA LYS A 86 15.48 -1.61 -11.84
C LYS A 86 15.52 -1.48 -10.32
N ARG A 87 14.54 -0.77 -9.72
CA ARG A 87 14.46 -0.59 -8.27
C ARG A 87 13.79 -1.73 -7.55
N PHE A 88 12.96 -2.48 -8.26
CA PHE A 88 12.25 -3.65 -7.75
C PHE A 88 12.41 -4.83 -8.70
N PRO A 89 13.66 -5.33 -8.90
CA PRO A 89 13.93 -6.40 -9.87
C PRO A 89 13.31 -7.74 -9.47
N GLU A 90 13.01 -7.90 -8.19
CA GLU A 90 12.38 -9.11 -7.62
C GLU A 90 10.89 -9.19 -7.93
N MET A 91 10.28 -8.03 -8.25
CA MET A 91 8.84 -7.88 -8.34
C MET A 91 8.39 -7.68 -9.79
N LYS A 92 7.42 -8.48 -10.23
CA LYS A 92 6.72 -8.20 -11.48
C LYS A 92 5.89 -6.95 -11.31
N SER A 93 6.18 -5.91 -12.09
CA SER A 93 5.51 -4.63 -11.98
C SER A 93 4.99 -4.12 -13.33
N ALA A 94 3.85 -3.43 -13.30
CA ALA A 94 3.24 -2.79 -14.47
C ALA A 94 2.99 -1.31 -14.20
N ASN A 95 3.62 -0.43 -14.98
CA ASN A 95 3.40 1.01 -14.88
C ASN A 95 2.18 1.41 -15.73
N ARG A 96 1.18 1.98 -15.08
CA ARG A 96 -0.08 2.48 -15.67
C ARG A 96 -0.25 3.99 -15.39
N GLY A 97 0.85 4.73 -15.39
CA GLY A 97 0.85 6.20 -15.28
C GLY A 97 0.62 6.87 -16.62
N ILE A 98 -0.25 7.88 -16.66
CA ILE A 98 -0.48 8.78 -17.82
C ILE A 98 -0.28 10.22 -17.37
N GLY A 99 0.66 10.93 -17.98
CA GLY A 99 0.93 12.33 -17.64
C GLY A 99 -0.29 13.23 -17.82
N GLY A 100 -0.65 13.94 -16.76
CA GLY A 100 -1.83 14.81 -16.72
C GLY A 100 -3.13 14.14 -16.30
N ASP A 101 -3.12 12.86 -15.99
CA ASP A 101 -4.34 12.14 -15.60
C ASP A 101 -4.91 12.63 -14.26
N THR A 102 -6.24 12.68 -14.20
CA THR A 102 -7.01 13.03 -13.00
C THR A 102 -7.61 11.79 -12.36
N THR A 103 -8.11 11.91 -11.14
CA THR A 103 -8.81 10.82 -10.46
C THR A 103 -9.96 10.26 -11.29
N ARG A 104 -10.73 11.14 -12.01
CA ARG A 104 -11.79 10.70 -12.91
C ARG A 104 -11.28 9.95 -14.12
N GLY A 105 -10.17 10.42 -14.73
CA GLY A 105 -9.54 9.72 -15.84
C GLY A 105 -9.09 8.31 -15.43
N MET A 106 -8.43 8.18 -14.28
CA MET A 106 -8.01 6.90 -13.72
C MET A 106 -9.20 5.97 -13.44
N LEU A 107 -10.31 6.51 -12.94
CA LEU A 107 -11.55 5.75 -12.70
C LEU A 107 -12.12 5.17 -13.99
N ILE A 108 -12.18 5.96 -15.06
CA ILE A 108 -12.73 5.55 -16.37
C ILE A 108 -11.92 4.38 -16.97
N ARG A 109 -10.59 4.41 -16.82
CA ARG A 109 -9.71 3.39 -17.41
C ARG A 109 -9.37 2.23 -16.45
N LEU A 110 -9.86 2.27 -15.21
CA LEU A 110 -9.50 1.33 -14.16
C LEU A 110 -9.72 -0.13 -14.56
N GLN A 111 -10.90 -0.44 -15.12
CA GLN A 111 -11.26 -1.82 -15.46
C GLN A 111 -10.33 -2.43 -16.49
N GLU A 112 -10.05 -1.72 -17.58
CA GLU A 112 -9.27 -2.26 -18.70
C GLU A 112 -7.76 -2.23 -18.44
N ASP A 113 -7.27 -1.16 -17.80
CA ASP A 113 -5.85 -0.93 -17.68
C ASP A 113 -5.26 -1.55 -16.40
N VAL A 114 -6.09 -1.83 -15.39
CA VAL A 114 -5.64 -2.31 -14.07
C VAL A 114 -6.31 -3.62 -13.68
N LEU A 115 -7.64 -3.65 -13.54
CA LEU A 115 -8.35 -4.80 -12.98
C LEU A 115 -8.30 -6.02 -13.91
N ALA A 116 -8.28 -5.81 -15.24
CA ALA A 116 -8.11 -6.89 -16.22
C ALA A 116 -6.76 -7.64 -16.08
N LEU A 117 -5.80 -7.09 -15.36
CA LEU A 117 -4.51 -7.75 -15.07
C LEU A 117 -4.60 -8.71 -13.87
N ASN A 118 -5.74 -8.80 -13.18
CA ASN A 118 -5.86 -9.54 -11.93
C ASN A 118 -4.66 -9.23 -11.01
N PRO A 119 -4.47 -7.95 -10.61
CA PRO A 119 -3.23 -7.47 -10.01
C PRO A 119 -2.91 -8.21 -8.71
N ALA A 120 -1.62 -8.46 -8.45
CA ALA A 120 -1.16 -8.97 -7.17
C ALA A 120 -1.22 -7.90 -6.07
N ALA A 121 -1.04 -6.63 -6.45
CA ALA A 121 -1.29 -5.44 -5.63
C ALA A 121 -1.47 -4.23 -6.55
N ILE A 122 -2.06 -3.15 -6.01
CA ILE A 122 -2.24 -1.90 -6.73
C ILE A 122 -1.60 -0.77 -5.93
N VAL A 123 -0.68 -0.02 -6.54
CA VAL A 123 -0.10 1.21 -5.98
C VAL A 123 -0.82 2.39 -6.61
N LEU A 124 -1.42 3.24 -5.79
CA LEU A 124 -2.18 4.41 -6.22
C LEU A 124 -1.40 5.69 -5.89
N LEU A 125 -1.32 6.58 -6.87
CA LEU A 125 -0.92 7.97 -6.70
C LEU A 125 -1.81 8.83 -7.61
N MET A 126 -2.63 9.72 -7.03
CA MET A 126 -3.62 10.48 -7.81
C MET A 126 -4.00 11.78 -7.09
N GLY A 127 -4.49 12.76 -7.85
CA GLY A 127 -5.11 13.98 -7.30
C GLY A 127 -4.34 15.26 -7.58
N THR A 128 -3.05 15.22 -7.89
CA THR A 128 -2.27 16.44 -8.15
C THR A 128 -2.78 17.23 -9.37
N ASN A 129 -3.28 16.53 -10.39
CA ASN A 129 -3.83 17.17 -11.59
C ASN A 129 -5.28 17.63 -11.40
N ASP A 130 -6.02 17.01 -10.50
CA ASP A 130 -7.35 17.48 -10.07
C ASP A 130 -7.22 18.88 -9.47
N ILE A 131 -6.27 19.06 -8.53
CA ILE A 131 -6.00 20.35 -7.90
C ILE A 131 -5.55 21.39 -8.94
N GLU A 132 -4.67 21.02 -9.88
CA GLU A 132 -4.18 21.93 -10.93
C GLU A 132 -5.32 22.52 -11.77
N VAL A 133 -6.32 21.71 -12.11
CA VAL A 133 -7.44 22.16 -12.94
C VAL A 133 -8.60 22.73 -12.13
N GLY A 134 -8.40 22.96 -10.84
CA GLY A 134 -9.37 23.60 -9.96
C GLY A 134 -10.50 22.69 -9.50
N ILE A 135 -10.33 21.37 -9.57
CA ILE A 135 -11.25 20.41 -8.96
C ILE A 135 -11.05 20.46 -7.45
N GLU A 136 -12.15 20.55 -6.70
CA GLU A 136 -12.08 20.59 -5.24
C GLU A 136 -11.67 19.23 -4.66
N PRO A 137 -10.93 19.21 -3.54
CA PRO A 137 -10.43 17.98 -2.90
C PRO A 137 -11.51 16.93 -2.65
N GLU A 138 -12.73 17.35 -2.30
CA GLU A 138 -13.87 16.46 -2.03
C GLU A 138 -14.28 15.68 -3.27
N VAL A 139 -14.27 16.31 -4.43
CA VAL A 139 -14.63 15.67 -5.71
C VAL A 139 -13.59 14.62 -6.09
N ALA A 140 -12.30 14.93 -5.93
CA ALA A 140 -11.21 13.98 -6.16
C ALA A 140 -11.27 12.81 -5.16
N ALA A 141 -11.61 13.10 -3.89
CA ALA A 141 -11.78 12.07 -2.86
C ALA A 141 -13.00 11.17 -3.15
N ASP A 142 -14.08 11.69 -3.71
CA ASP A 142 -15.23 10.88 -4.09
C ASP A 142 -14.91 9.97 -5.29
N ASN A 143 -14.13 10.43 -6.27
CA ASN A 143 -13.61 9.58 -7.33
C ASN A 143 -12.71 8.46 -6.77
N PHE A 144 -11.85 8.77 -5.79
CA PHE A 144 -11.03 7.78 -5.11
C PHE A 144 -11.87 6.71 -4.39
N LYS A 145 -12.97 7.08 -3.73
CA LYS A 145 -13.91 6.13 -3.12
C LYS A 145 -14.51 5.17 -4.16
N LEU A 146 -14.86 5.68 -5.34
CA LEU A 146 -15.37 4.86 -6.44
C LEU A 146 -14.28 3.90 -6.98
N ILE A 147 -13.03 4.34 -7.09
CA ILE A 147 -11.89 3.50 -7.47
C ILE A 147 -11.71 2.37 -6.44
N LEU A 148 -11.69 2.69 -5.15
CA LEU A 148 -11.59 1.67 -4.09
C LEU A 148 -12.76 0.68 -4.11
N ALA A 149 -13.98 1.18 -4.30
CA ALA A 149 -15.16 0.32 -4.40
C ALA A 149 -15.06 -0.65 -5.59
N ALA A 150 -14.58 -0.19 -6.75
CA ALA A 150 -14.38 -1.04 -7.92
C ALA A 150 -13.26 -2.08 -7.69
N ILE A 151 -12.16 -1.70 -7.04
CA ILE A 151 -11.09 -2.63 -6.67
C ILE A 151 -11.62 -3.71 -5.72
N LYS A 152 -12.36 -3.32 -4.68
CA LYS A 152 -12.97 -4.26 -3.70
C LYS A 152 -14.00 -5.19 -4.33
N ALA A 153 -14.78 -4.68 -5.28
CA ALA A 153 -15.75 -5.49 -6.01
C ALA A 153 -15.07 -6.51 -6.94
N HIS A 154 -13.88 -6.18 -7.46
CA HIS A 154 -13.07 -7.09 -8.28
C HIS A 154 -12.39 -8.17 -7.42
N ASP A 155 -11.69 -7.76 -6.38
CA ASP A 155 -11.03 -8.64 -5.41
C ASP A 155 -10.91 -7.92 -4.05
N PRO A 156 -11.67 -8.32 -3.01
CA PRO A 156 -11.59 -7.72 -1.69
C PRO A 156 -10.28 -8.01 -0.95
N HIS A 157 -9.42 -8.88 -1.49
CA HIS A 157 -8.16 -9.28 -0.87
C HIS A 157 -6.93 -8.68 -1.54
N VAL A 158 -7.05 -8.04 -2.72
CA VAL A 158 -5.91 -7.43 -3.38
C VAL A 158 -5.37 -6.26 -2.56
N PRO A 159 -4.08 -6.28 -2.16
CA PRO A 159 -3.50 -5.17 -1.40
C PRO A 159 -3.50 -3.88 -2.22
N VAL A 160 -3.86 -2.78 -1.58
CA VAL A 160 -3.77 -1.42 -2.14
C VAL A 160 -2.74 -0.63 -1.35
N VAL A 161 -1.78 -0.04 -2.03
CA VAL A 161 -0.78 0.86 -1.45
C VAL A 161 -1.09 2.27 -1.94
N LEU A 162 -1.59 3.11 -1.06
CA LEU A 162 -1.91 4.51 -1.36
C LEU A 162 -0.72 5.39 -1.03
N SER A 163 -0.04 5.92 -2.04
CA SER A 163 0.89 7.04 -1.85
C SER A 163 0.08 8.33 -1.79
N LEU A 164 0.25 9.10 -0.72
CA LEU A 164 -0.40 10.41 -0.59
C LEU A 164 0.11 11.36 -1.69
N VAL A 165 -0.69 12.37 -2.04
CA VAL A 165 -0.28 13.37 -3.03
C VAL A 165 0.99 14.07 -2.57
N PHE A 166 1.99 14.09 -3.43
CA PHE A 166 3.26 14.74 -3.16
C PHE A 166 3.10 16.25 -2.98
N PRO A 167 3.98 16.91 -2.21
CA PRO A 167 4.05 18.36 -2.20
C PRO A 167 4.41 18.90 -3.60
N SER A 168 4.03 20.12 -3.87
CA SER A 168 4.37 20.85 -5.10
C SER A 168 4.68 22.30 -4.76
N ALA A 169 5.31 23.02 -5.66
CA ALA A 169 5.45 24.45 -5.48
C ALA A 169 4.13 25.18 -5.79
N THR A 170 3.86 26.25 -5.06
CA THR A 170 2.64 27.06 -5.22
C THR A 170 2.47 27.58 -6.64
N GLU A 171 3.57 27.91 -7.33
CA GLU A 171 3.58 28.38 -8.73
C GLU A 171 3.10 27.32 -9.74
N LYS A 172 3.04 26.06 -9.32
CA LYS A 172 2.51 24.95 -10.14
C LYS A 172 0.99 24.83 -10.06
N SER A 173 0.29 25.84 -9.54
CA SER A 173 -1.19 25.83 -9.37
C SER A 173 -1.69 24.67 -8.49
N ARG A 174 -0.88 24.26 -7.51
CA ARG A 174 -1.19 23.19 -6.56
C ARG A 174 -0.94 23.67 -5.12
N PRO A 175 -1.86 24.51 -4.59
CA PRO A 175 -1.69 25.07 -3.24
C PRO A 175 -1.55 23.98 -2.18
N THR A 176 -0.62 24.17 -1.27
CA THR A 176 -0.31 23.22 -0.19
C THR A 176 -1.55 22.85 0.63
N GLU A 177 -2.41 23.83 0.92
CA GLU A 177 -3.65 23.62 1.68
C GLU A 177 -4.63 22.68 0.96
N LYS A 178 -4.71 22.72 -0.38
CA LYS A 178 -5.54 21.78 -1.15
C LYS A 178 -4.95 20.39 -1.21
N ILE A 179 -3.62 20.28 -1.32
CA ILE A 179 -2.92 18.98 -1.28
C ILE A 179 -3.15 18.31 0.09
N THR A 180 -2.93 19.05 1.18
CA THR A 180 -3.09 18.51 2.54
C THR A 180 -4.54 18.15 2.82
N ALA A 181 -5.51 18.99 2.41
CA ALA A 181 -6.94 18.67 2.54
C ALA A 181 -7.31 17.38 1.80
N LEU A 182 -6.80 17.18 0.57
CA LEU A 182 -7.04 15.96 -0.19
C LEU A 182 -6.42 14.73 0.49
N ASN A 183 -5.19 14.86 0.99
CA ASN A 183 -4.49 13.79 1.72
C ASN A 183 -5.22 13.41 3.02
N GLU A 184 -5.77 14.38 3.74
CA GLU A 184 -6.62 14.14 4.92
C GLU A 184 -7.89 13.37 4.55
N LEU A 185 -8.58 13.76 3.48
CA LEU A 185 -9.76 13.06 2.97
C LEU A 185 -9.45 11.63 2.54
N TYR A 186 -8.32 11.40 1.87
CA TYR A 186 -7.86 10.07 1.50
C TYR A 186 -7.59 9.21 2.73
N THR A 187 -6.84 9.73 3.68
CA THR A 187 -6.51 9.03 4.92
C THR A 187 -7.76 8.71 5.75
N ALA A 188 -8.70 9.66 5.83
CA ALA A 188 -9.98 9.45 6.50
C ALA A 188 -10.82 8.36 5.82
N THR A 189 -10.82 8.32 4.48
CA THR A 189 -11.57 7.33 3.67
C THR A 189 -11.08 5.91 3.95
N VAL A 190 -9.78 5.71 4.09
CA VAL A 190 -9.18 4.36 4.26
C VAL A 190 -8.91 4.00 5.71
N LYS A 191 -9.29 4.85 6.65
CA LYS A 191 -9.04 4.62 8.07
C LYS A 191 -9.66 3.30 8.55
N GLY A 192 -8.79 2.40 9.00
CA GLY A 192 -9.18 1.07 9.46
C GLY A 192 -9.58 0.10 8.35
N ASP A 193 -9.27 0.42 7.10
CA ASP A 193 -9.42 -0.47 5.96
C ASP A 193 -8.20 -1.43 5.88
N PRO A 194 -8.40 -2.73 6.11
CA PRO A 194 -7.30 -3.69 6.14
C PRO A 194 -6.65 -3.93 4.77
N GLN A 195 -7.35 -3.58 3.69
CA GLN A 195 -6.86 -3.75 2.33
C GLN A 195 -5.87 -2.65 1.94
N VAL A 196 -5.91 -1.49 2.61
CA VAL A 196 -5.17 -0.31 2.21
C VAL A 196 -4.03 0.02 3.16
N THR A 197 -2.81 0.12 2.62
CA THR A 197 -1.65 0.66 3.32
C THR A 197 -1.35 2.04 2.77
N VAL A 198 -1.32 3.05 3.64
CA VAL A 198 -0.97 4.43 3.27
C VAL A 198 0.53 4.63 3.40
N VAL A 199 1.15 5.26 2.39
CA VAL A 199 2.52 5.77 2.43
C VAL A 199 2.45 7.28 2.41
N ASP A 200 2.88 7.92 3.49
CA ASP A 200 2.89 9.39 3.61
C ASP A 200 4.03 10.00 2.81
N THR A 201 3.82 10.07 1.50
CA THR A 201 4.76 10.71 0.57
C THR A 201 4.79 12.23 0.72
N TRP A 202 3.73 12.86 1.25
CA TRP A 202 3.76 14.30 1.47
C TRP A 202 4.80 14.69 2.51
N THR A 203 4.75 14.11 3.70
CA THR A 203 5.72 14.38 4.78
C THR A 203 7.15 14.02 4.37
N LEU A 204 7.33 12.95 3.59
CA LEU A 204 8.64 12.52 3.14
C LEU A 204 9.30 13.50 2.16
N PHE A 205 8.53 14.29 1.43
CA PHE A 205 9.02 15.10 0.30
C PHE A 205 8.79 16.59 0.47
N ALA A 206 8.07 17.03 1.51
CA ALA A 206 7.83 18.42 1.80
C ALA A 206 9.04 19.08 2.48
N ALA A 207 9.34 20.31 2.07
CA ALA A 207 10.19 21.21 2.82
C ALA A 207 9.46 21.71 4.08
N ALA A 208 10.18 22.36 4.98
CA ALA A 208 9.61 22.94 6.20
C ALA A 208 8.52 24.00 5.92
N THR A 209 8.48 24.56 4.73
CA THR A 209 7.45 25.50 4.26
C THR A 209 6.15 24.81 3.82
N GLY A 210 6.18 23.48 3.61
CA GLY A 210 5.09 22.71 3.02
C GLY A 210 5.18 22.59 1.50
N ASP A 211 6.06 23.33 0.84
CA ASP A 211 6.34 23.18 -0.59
C ASP A 211 7.17 21.92 -0.88
N ALA A 212 7.29 21.58 -2.17
CA ALA A 212 8.21 20.55 -2.61
C ALA A 212 9.67 20.88 -2.21
N ASP A 213 10.39 19.95 -1.59
CA ASP A 213 11.82 20.11 -1.30
C ASP A 213 12.62 19.91 -2.60
N PRO A 214 13.33 20.96 -3.10
CA PRO A 214 14.04 20.91 -4.38
C PRO A 214 15.11 19.82 -4.46
N GLN A 215 15.51 19.24 -3.34
CA GLN A 215 16.44 18.10 -3.32
C GLN A 215 15.86 16.90 -4.06
N TRP A 216 14.52 16.71 -4.04
CA TRP A 216 13.85 15.52 -4.55
C TRP A 216 13.13 15.73 -5.89
N PHE A 217 13.00 16.98 -6.34
CA PHE A 217 12.23 17.33 -7.52
C PHE A 217 13.11 17.95 -8.60
N GLY A 218 12.77 17.68 -9.87
CA GLY A 218 13.45 18.26 -11.02
C GLY A 218 12.90 19.64 -11.42
N ASP A 219 11.60 19.83 -11.20
CA ASP A 219 10.87 21.04 -11.59
C ASP A 219 9.83 21.46 -10.53
N MET A 220 10.03 21.08 -9.29
CA MET A 220 9.15 21.34 -8.14
C MET A 220 7.77 20.65 -8.23
N LEU A 221 7.61 19.69 -9.13
CA LEU A 221 6.43 18.84 -9.29
C LEU A 221 6.84 17.38 -9.55
N HIS A 222 7.72 17.16 -10.52
CA HIS A 222 8.15 15.83 -10.92
C HIS A 222 9.44 15.45 -10.19
N LEU A 223 9.48 14.22 -9.70
CA LEU A 223 10.64 13.70 -8.98
C LEU A 223 11.86 13.63 -9.89
N ASN A 224 13.01 13.99 -9.34
CA ASN A 224 14.31 13.69 -9.92
C ASN A 224 14.74 12.24 -9.59
N PRO A 225 15.85 11.71 -10.11
CA PRO A 225 16.29 10.34 -9.81
C PRO A 225 16.41 10.02 -8.32
N ALA A 226 16.93 10.96 -7.50
CA ALA A 226 17.05 10.81 -6.04
C ALA A 226 15.66 10.78 -5.37
N GLY A 227 14.69 11.55 -5.88
CA GLY A 227 13.30 11.49 -5.44
C GLY A 227 12.67 10.12 -5.70
N TYR A 228 12.91 9.52 -6.88
CA TYR A 228 12.45 8.15 -7.14
C TYR A 228 13.15 7.12 -6.26
N ASP A 229 14.44 7.29 -5.94
CA ASP A 229 15.13 6.42 -4.97
C ASP A 229 14.51 6.52 -3.58
N ARG A 230 14.17 7.74 -3.14
CA ARG A 230 13.51 7.98 -1.85
C ARG A 230 12.10 7.35 -1.82
N TRP A 231 11.32 7.50 -2.90
CA TRP A 231 9.99 6.87 -2.98
C TRP A 231 10.10 5.34 -3.00
N ALA A 232 11.05 4.78 -3.74
CA ALA A 232 11.32 3.35 -3.72
C ALA A 232 11.69 2.85 -2.31
N ALA A 233 12.52 3.59 -1.59
CA ALA A 233 12.90 3.27 -0.22
C ALA A 233 11.69 3.28 0.73
N ALA A 234 10.73 4.19 0.53
CA ALA A 234 9.48 4.22 1.31
C ALA A 234 8.52 3.07 0.96
N LEU A 235 8.47 2.65 -0.30
CA LEU A 235 7.62 1.55 -0.76
C LEU A 235 8.19 0.17 -0.39
N ARG A 236 9.52 0.02 -0.37
CA ARG A 236 10.19 -1.29 -0.16
C ARG A 236 9.75 -2.00 1.13
N PRO A 237 9.66 -1.34 2.30
CA PRO A 237 9.16 -1.97 3.52
C PRO A 237 7.72 -2.49 3.38
N VAL A 238 6.86 -1.77 2.67
CA VAL A 238 5.48 -2.18 2.41
C VAL A 238 5.46 -3.42 1.52
N PHE A 239 6.22 -3.40 0.42
CA PHE A 239 6.33 -4.54 -0.49
C PHE A 239 6.95 -5.77 0.18
N ALA A 240 7.92 -5.58 1.06
CA ALA A 240 8.47 -6.67 1.86
C ALA A 240 7.43 -7.29 2.80
N THR A 241 6.62 -6.46 3.46
CA THR A 241 5.52 -6.92 4.31
C THR A 241 4.45 -7.67 3.51
N LEU A 242 4.21 -7.25 2.27
CA LEU A 242 3.27 -7.91 1.35
C LEU A 242 3.87 -9.13 0.64
N GLY A 243 5.16 -9.40 0.81
CA GLY A 243 5.84 -10.56 0.23
C GLY A 243 6.25 -10.41 -1.24
N PHE A 244 6.34 -9.17 -1.75
CA PHE A 244 6.71 -8.91 -3.15
C PHE A 244 8.21 -8.71 -3.37
N VAL A 245 8.93 -8.28 -2.34
CA VAL A 245 10.38 -8.09 -2.39
C VAL A 245 11.02 -8.76 -1.18
N GLU A 246 12.22 -9.27 -1.39
CA GLU A 246 13.04 -9.72 -0.28
C GLU A 246 13.68 -8.49 0.39
N THR A 247 13.75 -8.53 1.69
CA THR A 247 14.59 -7.61 2.44
C THR A 247 15.99 -8.18 2.52
N ALA A 248 17.00 -7.33 2.67
CA ALA A 248 18.33 -7.79 3.03
C ALA A 248 18.22 -8.75 4.24
N PRO A 249 19.07 -9.79 4.35
CA PRO A 249 19.15 -10.60 5.55
C PRO A 249 19.21 -9.69 6.76
N ASP A 250 18.38 -9.97 7.76
CA ASP A 250 18.43 -9.18 8.98
C ASP A 250 19.80 -9.42 9.62
N ASP A 251 20.49 -8.35 10.00
CA ASP A 251 21.72 -8.42 10.79
C ASP A 251 21.44 -8.88 12.24
N PHE A 252 20.28 -9.51 12.46
CA PHE A 252 19.87 -9.97 13.75
C PHE A 252 20.85 -11.02 14.26
N THR A 253 21.52 -10.70 15.34
CA THR A 253 22.38 -11.62 16.09
C THR A 253 21.75 -11.82 17.46
N LEU A 254 21.45 -13.08 17.79
CA LEU A 254 20.94 -13.42 19.12
C LEU A 254 22.00 -13.06 20.18
N GLU A 255 21.64 -12.19 21.10
CA GLU A 255 22.53 -11.81 22.19
C GLU A 255 22.77 -13.01 23.14
N GLU A 256 23.96 -13.06 23.72
CA GLU A 256 24.29 -14.08 24.70
C GLU A 256 23.32 -14.03 25.91
N GLY A 257 22.82 -15.20 26.32
CA GLY A 257 21.84 -15.32 27.40
C GLY A 257 20.39 -15.16 27.00
N PHE A 258 20.07 -14.83 25.71
CA PHE A 258 18.72 -14.82 25.19
C PHE A 258 18.37 -16.09 24.42
N THR A 259 17.11 -16.46 24.45
CA THR A 259 16.53 -17.54 23.63
C THR A 259 15.60 -16.94 22.60
N SER A 260 15.74 -17.35 21.33
CA SER A 260 14.85 -16.89 20.27
C SER A 260 13.46 -17.51 20.45
N LEU A 261 12.43 -16.65 20.47
CA LEU A 261 11.03 -17.07 20.48
C LEU A 261 10.47 -17.33 19.08
N PHE A 262 11.19 -16.94 18.04
CA PHE A 262 10.79 -17.13 16.65
C PHE A 262 11.97 -17.68 15.83
N ASN A 263 11.72 -18.78 15.11
CA ASN A 263 12.78 -19.49 14.39
C ASN A 263 13.07 -18.90 12.99
N GLY A 264 12.36 -17.84 12.57
CA GLY A 264 12.50 -17.21 11.27
C GLY A 264 11.88 -17.96 10.08
N LYS A 265 11.33 -19.16 10.27
CA LYS A 265 10.87 -20.03 9.19
C LYS A 265 9.37 -20.31 9.23
N ASP A 266 8.85 -20.56 10.41
CA ASP A 266 7.46 -20.95 10.65
C ASP A 266 6.98 -20.49 12.03
N LEU A 267 5.73 -20.79 12.35
CA LEU A 267 5.09 -20.41 13.60
C LEU A 267 5.29 -21.47 14.71
N SER A 268 6.34 -22.29 14.64
CA SER A 268 6.68 -23.25 15.72
C SER A 268 6.90 -22.53 17.04
N GLY A 269 6.29 -23.03 18.11
CA GLY A 269 6.29 -22.41 19.42
C GLY A 269 5.20 -21.33 19.60
N TRP A 270 4.32 -21.16 18.61
CA TRP A 270 3.22 -20.19 18.64
C TRP A 270 1.87 -20.87 18.38
N GLY A 271 0.80 -20.23 18.84
CA GLY A 271 -0.54 -20.80 18.68
C GLY A 271 -1.66 -19.89 19.18
N TYR A 272 -2.87 -20.41 19.16
CA TYR A 272 -4.03 -19.76 19.76
C TYR A 272 -4.38 -20.40 21.09
N ARG A 273 -4.90 -19.59 22.01
CA ARG A 273 -5.49 -20.06 23.28
C ARG A 273 -7.01 -19.98 23.20
N PRO A 274 -7.73 -20.75 24.05
CA PRO A 274 -9.18 -20.66 24.15
C PRO A 274 -9.64 -19.22 24.33
N THR A 275 -10.66 -18.83 23.59
CA THR A 275 -11.26 -17.51 23.67
C THR A 275 -11.94 -17.36 25.04
N PRO A 276 -11.58 -16.32 25.82
CA PRO A 276 -12.26 -16.11 27.10
C PRO A 276 -13.76 -15.83 26.88
N PRO A 277 -14.64 -16.32 27.78
CA PRO A 277 -16.07 -16.07 27.72
C PRO A 277 -16.38 -14.59 27.57
N ARG A 278 -17.27 -14.25 26.68
CA ARG A 278 -17.68 -12.85 26.48
C ARG A 278 -18.42 -12.33 27.72
N LYS A 279 -17.94 -11.22 28.25
CA LYS A 279 -18.75 -10.45 29.17
C LYS A 279 -19.89 -9.77 28.38
N PRO A 280 -21.15 -9.81 28.84
CA PRO A 280 -22.23 -9.07 28.22
C PRO A 280 -21.87 -7.61 28.03
N SER A 281 -22.13 -7.06 26.85
CA SER A 281 -21.91 -5.63 26.61
C SER A 281 -22.81 -4.81 27.53
N LYS A 282 -22.25 -3.84 28.22
CA LYS A 282 -23.05 -2.90 29.05
C LYS A 282 -23.96 -2.02 28.19
N ASN A 283 -23.61 -1.83 26.91
CA ASN A 283 -24.38 -1.11 25.91
C ASN A 283 -24.42 -1.97 24.62
N PRO A 284 -25.35 -2.93 24.50
CA PRO A 284 -25.52 -3.67 23.26
C PRO A 284 -25.91 -2.70 22.14
N ASN A 285 -25.29 -2.85 20.97
CA ASN A 285 -25.67 -2.08 19.78
C ASN A 285 -27.14 -2.39 19.44
N PRO A 286 -28.05 -1.40 19.45
CA PRO A 286 -29.47 -1.64 19.15
C PRO A 286 -29.70 -2.06 17.69
N ASN A 287 -28.77 -1.81 16.78
CA ASN A 287 -28.81 -2.22 15.39
C ASN A 287 -27.51 -2.95 15.02
N PRO A 288 -27.37 -4.23 15.39
CA PRO A 288 -26.23 -5.03 14.94
C PRO A 288 -26.25 -5.15 13.42
N ASN A 289 -25.13 -4.88 12.76
CA ASN A 289 -24.99 -5.17 11.34
C ASN A 289 -25.14 -6.67 11.12
N PRO A 290 -26.18 -7.13 10.38
CA PRO A 290 -26.39 -8.57 10.15
C PRO A 290 -25.25 -9.19 9.33
N ASP A 291 -24.54 -8.39 8.53
CA ASP A 291 -23.42 -8.82 7.69
C ASP A 291 -22.06 -8.67 8.42
N ALA A 292 -22.08 -8.32 9.70
CA ALA A 292 -20.82 -8.24 10.46
C ALA A 292 -20.20 -9.65 10.58
N PRO A 293 -18.91 -9.79 10.27
CA PRO A 293 -18.24 -11.08 10.36
C PRO A 293 -18.39 -11.70 11.74
N VAL A 294 -18.74 -12.97 11.77
CA VAL A 294 -18.87 -13.72 13.03
C VAL A 294 -17.48 -14.02 13.56
N PHE A 295 -17.23 -13.63 14.80
CA PHE A 295 -16.02 -14.02 15.50
C PHE A 295 -16.03 -15.53 15.76
N VAL A 296 -15.02 -16.22 15.23
CA VAL A 296 -14.84 -17.67 15.49
C VAL A 296 -14.20 -17.83 16.86
N GLU A 297 -14.92 -18.44 17.80
CA GLU A 297 -14.38 -18.75 19.12
C GLU A 297 -13.45 -19.96 19.03
N ILE A 298 -12.30 -19.87 19.69
CA ILE A 298 -11.36 -20.97 19.84
C ILE A 298 -11.72 -21.71 21.13
N ALA A 299 -12.10 -22.98 21.01
CA ALA A 299 -12.48 -23.81 22.16
C ALA A 299 -11.27 -24.38 22.89
N ASP A 300 -10.24 -24.81 22.15
CA ASP A 300 -9.05 -25.46 22.65
C ASP A 300 -7.77 -24.75 22.19
N ASN A 301 -6.63 -25.09 22.83
CA ASN A 301 -5.34 -24.60 22.35
C ASN A 301 -5.08 -25.10 20.92
N VAL A 302 -4.68 -24.18 20.04
CA VAL A 302 -4.26 -24.49 18.68
C VAL A 302 -2.75 -24.27 18.61
N ASN A 303 -2.03 -25.24 18.06
CA ASN A 303 -0.58 -25.18 17.86
C ASN A 303 -0.28 -25.01 16.37
N PHE A 304 0.67 -24.13 16.05
CA PHE A 304 1.08 -23.84 14.68
C PHE A 304 2.46 -24.39 14.32
N ASP A 305 2.96 -25.38 15.08
CA ASP A 305 4.27 -25.99 14.79
C ASP A 305 4.38 -26.46 13.34
N GLY A 306 5.42 -26.02 12.65
CA GLY A 306 5.67 -26.32 11.24
C GLY A 306 4.78 -25.60 10.24
N LYS A 307 3.84 -24.75 10.67
CA LYS A 307 3.02 -23.94 9.76
C LYS A 307 3.68 -22.61 9.50
N ALA A 308 3.82 -22.24 8.23
CA ALA A 308 4.30 -20.89 7.86
C ALA A 308 3.22 -19.80 8.05
N VAL A 309 1.94 -20.19 8.12
CA VAL A 309 0.79 -19.27 8.21
C VAL A 309 -0.26 -19.85 9.16
N SER A 310 -0.87 -19.01 10.01
CA SER A 310 -2.00 -19.40 10.85
C SER A 310 -3.22 -19.78 10.00
N ASP A 311 -4.12 -20.61 10.54
CA ASP A 311 -5.26 -21.17 9.80
C ASP A 311 -6.22 -20.09 9.27
N ASP A 312 -6.28 -18.93 9.93
CA ASP A 312 -7.05 -17.76 9.52
C ASP A 312 -6.24 -16.77 8.63
N GLY A 313 -5.00 -17.12 8.27
CA GLY A 313 -4.13 -16.28 7.44
C GLY A 313 -3.58 -15.02 8.12
N ARG A 314 -3.86 -14.82 9.41
CA ARG A 314 -3.54 -13.57 10.10
C ARG A 314 -2.07 -13.42 10.45
N TYR A 315 -1.46 -14.49 10.91
CA TYR A 315 -0.05 -14.51 11.29
C TYR A 315 0.72 -15.35 10.31
N ALA A 316 1.85 -14.85 9.85
CA ALA A 316 2.68 -15.56 8.87
C ALA A 316 4.17 -15.35 9.17
N ALA A 317 4.95 -16.39 8.94
CA ALA A 317 6.40 -16.30 8.86
C ALA A 317 6.78 -15.94 7.43
N ILE A 318 7.28 -14.72 7.20
CA ILE A 318 7.66 -14.22 5.88
C ILE A 318 9.05 -13.60 5.96
N HIS A 319 9.99 -14.11 5.18
CA HIS A 319 11.36 -13.59 5.09
C HIS A 319 12.03 -13.38 6.46
N GLY A 320 11.95 -14.39 7.33
CA GLY A 320 12.56 -14.32 8.65
C GLY A 320 11.79 -13.49 9.68
N ARG A 321 10.60 -13.01 9.37
CA ARG A 321 9.78 -12.13 10.21
C ARG A 321 8.44 -12.71 10.55
N LEU A 322 7.97 -12.44 11.75
CA LEU A 322 6.59 -12.67 12.16
C LEU A 322 5.74 -11.49 11.67
N VAL A 323 4.92 -11.74 10.65
CA VAL A 323 4.07 -10.73 10.01
C VAL A 323 2.64 -10.87 10.51
N VAL A 324 2.07 -9.77 11.00
CA VAL A 324 0.66 -9.68 11.37
C VAL A 324 -0.10 -9.09 10.20
N LYS A 325 -1.03 -9.89 9.63
CA LYS A 325 -1.91 -9.48 8.55
C LYS A 325 -3.31 -9.22 9.10
N THR A 326 -4.05 -8.34 8.45
CA THR A 326 -5.48 -8.20 8.75
C THR A 326 -6.26 -9.11 7.82
N PRO A 327 -6.97 -10.13 8.34
CA PRO A 327 -7.85 -10.93 7.49
C PRO A 327 -9.04 -10.09 7.02
N ALA A 328 -9.55 -10.42 5.83
CA ALA A 328 -10.68 -9.70 5.22
C ALA A 328 -11.98 -9.82 6.03
N GLU A 329 -12.12 -10.84 6.83
CA GLU A 329 -13.36 -11.20 7.50
C GLU A 329 -13.62 -10.45 8.82
N GLY A 330 -12.96 -9.34 9.09
CA GLY A 330 -13.38 -8.41 10.14
C GLY A 330 -12.48 -8.24 11.36
N ARG A 331 -12.93 -7.38 12.25
CA ARG A 331 -12.14 -6.70 13.30
C ARG A 331 -11.87 -7.51 14.57
N ARG A 332 -12.43 -8.69 14.75
CA ARG A 332 -12.14 -9.53 15.90
C ARG A 332 -10.99 -10.46 15.60
N ILE A 333 -9.99 -10.35 16.40
CA ILE A 333 -8.68 -10.89 16.17
C ILE A 333 -8.41 -11.91 17.26
N GLN A 334 -8.06 -13.13 16.86
CA GLN A 334 -7.38 -14.03 17.78
C GLN A 334 -5.99 -13.49 18.05
N GLN A 335 -5.56 -13.55 19.30
CA GLN A 335 -4.22 -13.20 19.69
C GLN A 335 -3.30 -14.40 19.47
N LEU A 336 -2.13 -14.15 18.90
CA LEU A 336 -1.07 -15.14 18.81
C LEU A 336 -0.36 -15.23 20.17
N TRP A 337 -0.24 -16.43 20.69
CA TRP A 337 0.43 -16.71 21.98
C TRP A 337 1.63 -17.60 21.77
N THR A 338 2.66 -17.41 22.59
CA THR A 338 3.69 -18.43 22.78
C THR A 338 3.05 -19.66 23.39
N THR A 339 3.41 -20.87 22.91
CA THR A 339 2.95 -22.14 23.50
C THR A 339 3.60 -22.37 24.86
N GLU A 340 4.82 -21.85 25.06
CA GLU A 340 5.50 -21.82 26.34
C GLU A 340 4.99 -20.66 27.21
N GLU A 341 4.92 -20.89 28.53
CA GLU A 341 4.56 -19.89 29.52
C GLU A 341 5.79 -19.41 30.32
N PHE A 342 5.94 -18.08 30.38
CA PHE A 342 7.01 -17.43 31.12
C PHE A 342 6.50 -16.92 32.46
N GLY A 343 6.60 -17.77 33.50
CA GLY A 343 6.08 -17.49 34.85
C GLY A 343 7.00 -16.66 35.73
N SER A 344 8.31 -16.67 35.48
CA SER A 344 9.35 -15.97 36.26
C SER A 344 9.62 -14.56 35.72
N ASP A 345 10.60 -13.90 36.30
CA ASP A 345 11.16 -12.65 35.77
C ASP A 345 11.88 -12.91 34.46
N PHE A 346 11.76 -11.97 33.52
CA PHE A 346 12.38 -12.05 32.19
C PHE A 346 12.63 -10.69 31.59
N ILE A 347 13.46 -10.66 30.56
CA ILE A 347 13.61 -9.55 29.63
C ILE A 347 13.16 -10.06 28.26
N LEU A 348 12.18 -9.37 27.66
CA LEU A 348 11.78 -9.58 26.28
C LEU A 348 12.35 -8.45 25.42
N LYS A 349 13.05 -8.80 24.35
CA LYS A 349 13.48 -7.87 23.30
C LYS A 349 12.84 -8.26 21.98
N LEU A 350 12.34 -7.30 21.27
CA LEU A 350 11.85 -7.45 19.90
C LEU A 350 11.99 -6.15 19.14
N GLU A 351 12.07 -6.25 17.84
CA GLU A 351 11.89 -5.12 16.94
C GLU A 351 10.54 -5.21 16.26
N PHE A 352 9.88 -4.08 16.12
CA PHE A 352 8.64 -4.00 15.36
C PHE A 352 8.68 -2.87 14.34
N ARG A 353 7.97 -3.07 13.24
CA ARG A 353 7.70 -2.05 12.24
C ARG A 353 6.21 -1.99 12.01
N ALA A 354 5.59 -0.85 12.33
CA ALA A 354 4.18 -0.61 12.10
C ALA A 354 3.99 0.10 10.76
N THR A 355 3.18 -0.47 9.88
CA THR A 355 2.73 0.24 8.68
C THR A 355 1.71 1.31 9.08
N PRO A 356 1.51 2.37 8.27
CA PRO A 356 0.45 3.34 8.51
C PRO A 356 -0.89 2.66 8.77
N ASN A 357 -1.67 3.20 9.70
CA ASN A 357 -2.93 2.62 10.20
C ASN A 357 -2.80 1.28 10.96
N ALA A 358 -1.60 0.75 11.17
CA ALA A 358 -1.44 -0.45 11.99
C ALA A 358 -1.92 -0.21 13.42
N ASP A 359 -2.64 -1.17 13.95
CA ASP A 359 -3.07 -1.21 15.35
C ASP A 359 -2.88 -2.61 15.89
N SER A 360 -1.74 -2.83 16.53
CA SER A 360 -1.35 -4.09 17.11
C SER A 360 -0.75 -3.89 18.51
N GLY A 361 -0.24 -4.94 19.11
CA GLY A 361 0.44 -4.84 20.39
C GLY A 361 0.96 -6.15 20.90
N VAL A 362 1.89 -6.06 21.85
CA VAL A 362 2.46 -7.18 22.59
C VAL A 362 1.79 -7.23 23.96
N PHE A 363 1.22 -8.39 24.32
CA PHE A 363 0.62 -8.61 25.61
C PHE A 363 1.65 -9.25 26.55
N ILE A 364 1.91 -8.60 27.65
CA ILE A 364 2.72 -9.13 28.73
C ILE A 364 1.78 -9.56 29.86
N ARG A 365 1.44 -10.83 29.89
CA ARG A 365 0.41 -11.39 30.77
C ARG A 365 -0.97 -10.76 30.51
N GLN A 366 -1.29 -9.58 31.05
CA GLN A 366 -2.54 -8.85 30.82
C GLN A 366 -2.35 -7.46 30.20
N PRO A 367 -1.40 -6.62 30.65
CA PRO A 367 -1.15 -5.32 30.01
C PRO A 367 -0.71 -5.47 28.57
N GLN A 368 -1.25 -4.59 27.71
CA GLN A 368 -0.85 -4.46 26.31
C GLN A 368 0.14 -3.32 26.13
N LEU A 369 1.27 -3.61 25.48
CA LEU A 369 2.16 -2.61 24.92
C LEU A 369 1.76 -2.43 23.45
N GLN A 370 1.35 -1.23 23.08
CA GLN A 370 0.85 -0.99 21.73
C GLN A 370 1.99 -0.89 20.72
N CYS A 371 1.83 -1.57 19.58
CA CYS A 371 2.67 -1.42 18.40
C CYS A 371 1.80 -0.79 17.31
N ARG A 372 1.77 0.53 17.25
CA ARG A 372 0.89 1.30 16.39
C ARG A 372 1.67 2.20 15.47
N ASP A 373 0.96 2.64 14.43
CA ASP A 373 1.40 3.74 13.60
C ASP A 373 1.47 5.05 14.41
N PHE A 374 2.59 5.73 14.26
CA PHE A 374 2.82 7.04 14.83
C PHE A 374 2.38 8.13 13.81
N PRO A 375 1.80 9.27 14.19
CA PRO A 375 1.61 9.85 15.54
C PRO A 375 0.24 9.58 16.17
N LEU A 376 -0.59 8.74 15.60
CA LEU A 376 -2.00 8.59 15.96
C LEU A 376 -2.24 7.85 17.28
N ALA A 377 -1.19 7.37 17.93
CA ALA A 377 -1.34 6.45 19.04
C ALA A 377 -0.68 6.90 20.34
N GLY A 378 -1.50 7.38 21.24
CA GLY A 378 -1.23 7.42 22.68
C GLY A 378 0.18 7.86 23.09
N PRO A 379 0.87 7.06 23.91
CA PRO A 379 2.16 7.45 24.49
C PRO A 379 3.28 7.63 23.46
N TYR A 380 3.21 7.00 22.28
CA TYR A 380 4.29 7.09 21.28
C TYR A 380 4.46 8.47 20.65
N LYS A 381 3.43 9.32 20.66
CA LYS A 381 3.51 10.69 20.15
C LYS A 381 4.56 11.55 20.84
N ASP A 382 4.92 11.20 22.06
CA ASP A 382 5.87 11.94 22.90
C ASP A 382 7.29 11.37 22.82
N LEU A 383 7.49 10.21 22.16
CA LEU A 383 8.80 9.60 21.97
C LEU A 383 9.59 10.32 20.87
N LYS A 384 10.82 10.72 21.18
CA LYS A 384 11.70 11.45 20.25
C LYS A 384 12.44 10.53 19.30
N ASN A 385 12.71 9.29 19.74
CA ASN A 385 13.50 8.33 19.00
C ASN A 385 12.63 7.32 18.22
N TYR A 386 11.30 7.47 18.22
CA TYR A 386 10.43 6.63 17.43
C TYR A 386 10.67 6.85 15.93
N LYS A 387 10.79 5.76 15.18
CA LYS A 387 11.01 5.76 13.74
C LYS A 387 9.72 5.35 13.03
N ALA A 388 9.01 6.32 12.48
CA ALA A 388 7.79 6.04 11.71
C ALA A 388 8.10 5.14 10.50
N GLN A 389 7.31 4.06 10.32
CA GLN A 389 7.44 3.11 9.21
C GLN A 389 8.79 2.38 9.12
N ASP A 390 9.58 2.41 10.20
CA ASP A 390 10.87 1.75 10.30
C ASP A 390 10.93 0.87 11.55
N TRP A 391 12.05 0.16 11.74
CA TRP A 391 12.23 -0.74 12.86
C TRP A 391 12.45 0.01 14.16
N ASN A 392 11.65 -0.36 15.17
CA ASN A 392 11.71 0.17 16.52
C ASN A 392 11.98 -0.98 17.51
N GLU A 393 13.01 -0.84 18.32
CA GLU A 393 13.32 -1.79 19.37
C GLU A 393 12.38 -1.60 20.56
N LEU A 394 11.74 -2.68 21.01
CA LEU A 394 10.95 -2.73 22.23
C LEU A 394 11.65 -3.66 23.23
N VAL A 395 12.05 -3.10 24.38
CA VAL A 395 12.63 -3.89 25.48
C VAL A 395 11.68 -3.86 26.66
N VAL A 396 11.27 -5.03 27.14
CA VAL A 396 10.37 -5.18 28.27
C VAL A 396 11.07 -5.96 29.37
N THR A 397 11.26 -5.33 30.51
CA THR A 397 11.80 -5.97 31.72
C THR A 397 10.66 -6.27 32.70
N VAL A 398 10.48 -7.53 33.04
CA VAL A 398 9.52 -7.99 34.04
C VAL A 398 10.28 -8.45 35.28
N THR A 399 9.95 -7.83 36.41
CA THR A 399 10.52 -8.15 37.70
C THR A 399 9.43 -8.19 38.77
N GLY A 400 9.24 -9.38 39.36
CA GLY A 400 8.12 -9.62 40.26
C GLY A 400 6.77 -9.36 39.55
N GLY A 401 5.93 -8.52 40.10
CA GLY A 401 4.64 -8.15 39.50
C GLY A 401 4.68 -6.91 38.61
N LYS A 402 5.86 -6.36 38.29
CA LYS A 402 6.01 -5.10 37.56
C LYS A 402 6.65 -5.32 36.20
N ALA A 403 6.14 -4.62 35.19
CA ALA A 403 6.76 -4.55 33.86
C ALA A 403 7.16 -3.11 33.55
N ARG A 404 8.35 -2.93 32.98
CA ARG A 404 8.85 -1.67 32.44
C ARG A 404 9.19 -1.89 30.97
N ALA A 405 8.74 -1.00 30.11
CA ALA A 405 9.04 -1.06 28.70
C ALA A 405 9.79 0.19 28.24
N THR A 406 10.68 0.03 27.28
CA THR A 406 11.32 1.11 26.53
C THR A 406 11.17 0.89 25.04
N CYS A 407 10.96 1.98 24.27
CA CYS A 407 11.00 1.98 22.82
C CYS A 407 12.20 2.82 22.37
N ASN A 408 13.14 2.20 21.64
CA ASN A 408 14.40 2.83 21.23
C ASN A 408 15.14 3.51 22.42
N GLY A 409 15.10 2.87 23.59
CA GLY A 409 15.73 3.36 24.83
C GLY A 409 14.91 4.38 25.63
N GLU A 410 13.80 4.91 25.10
CA GLU A 410 12.89 5.81 25.81
C GLU A 410 11.78 5.04 26.54
N VAL A 411 11.35 5.53 27.72
CA VAL A 411 10.36 4.89 28.63
C VAL A 411 8.96 5.43 28.37
#